data_214c36152ef24a984d100ddfb676ffce
#
_entry.id   214c36152ef24a984d100ddfb676ffce
#
_cell.length_a   1.000
_cell.length_b   1.000
_cell.length_c   1.000
_cell.angle_alpha   90.00
_cell.angle_beta   90.00
_cell.angle_gamma   90.00
#
_symmetry.space_group_name_H-M   'P 1'
#
loop_
_entity.id
_entity.type
_entity.pdbx_description
1 polymer ?
#
loop_
_entity_poly.entity_id
_entity_poly.type
_entity_poly.pdbx_seq_one_letter_code
_entity_poly.pdbx_strand_id
1 'polypeptide(L)'
;GIVERKVVKIITPGTVLSEQLLDDKHNRYLVFLQEDGSELCLAAADISTGECQWFSAAGEERLMAIQEQLFRIQPAELVAYSGIVNWENLAAWIKSKVPECAVSVYQEEEGAPQYFAQHFGSDDVADTLVHDTVEHLLRYLHVTVKADLSHINSLSRIAKEQFMNLDATAVRNLELIKNMRDGSK
;
A
#
# COMPACT_ATOMS: atom_id res chain seq x y z
N GLY A 1 24.46 21.55 -6.78
CA GLY A 1 23.18 22.10 -6.43
C GLY A 1 22.42 21.11 -5.57
N ILE A 2 21.95 21.59 -4.46
CA ILE A 2 21.09 20.80 -3.60
C ILE A 2 19.80 20.61 -4.34
N VAL A 3 19.54 19.39 -4.80
CA VAL A 3 18.24 19.02 -5.31
C VAL A 3 17.30 18.95 -4.11
N GLU A 4 16.49 19.96 -3.94
CA GLU A 4 15.41 19.92 -2.99
C GLU A 4 14.49 18.78 -3.39
N ARG A 5 14.62 17.67 -2.72
CA ARG A 5 13.68 16.55 -2.84
C ARG A 5 12.46 16.88 -2.01
N LYS A 6 11.64 17.75 -2.54
CA LYS A 6 10.31 17.90 -1.99
C LYS A 6 9.57 16.59 -2.18
N VAL A 7 8.89 16.15 -1.13
CA VAL A 7 7.76 15.23 -1.30
C VAL A 7 6.91 15.86 -2.40
N VAL A 8 7.09 15.36 -3.61
CA VAL A 8 6.35 15.89 -4.74
C VAL A 8 4.92 15.45 -4.53
N LYS A 9 4.16 16.40 -4.02
CA LYS A 9 2.76 16.43 -4.14
C LYS A 9 2.07 15.24 -3.53
N ILE A 10 1.97 15.29 -2.28
CA ILE A 10 0.79 14.80 -1.63
C ILE A 10 -0.38 15.64 -2.15
N ILE A 11 -0.82 15.36 -3.37
CA ILE A 11 -2.15 15.80 -3.71
C ILE A 11 -3.08 14.88 -2.97
N THR A 12 -3.45 15.33 -1.87
CA THR A 12 -4.80 15.38 -1.39
C THR A 12 -5.76 14.21 -1.60
N PRO A 13 -5.38 13.00 -2.03
CA PRO A 13 -6.23 11.86 -1.73
C PRO A 13 -6.41 11.68 -0.23
N GLY A 14 -5.40 12.01 0.59
CA GLY A 14 -5.51 11.97 2.04
C GLY A 14 -6.55 12.94 2.62
N THR A 15 -6.72 14.12 2.04
CA THR A 15 -7.78 15.05 2.42
C THR A 15 -9.14 14.59 1.91
N VAL A 16 -9.20 14.08 0.69
CA VAL A 16 -10.40 13.46 0.13
C VAL A 16 -10.76 12.22 0.93
N LEU A 17 -9.77 11.41 1.32
CA LEU A 17 -9.99 10.24 2.15
C LEU A 17 -10.58 10.61 3.51
N SER A 18 -10.14 11.70 4.14
CA SER A 18 -10.71 12.16 5.42
C SER A 18 -12.17 12.58 5.30
N GLU A 19 -12.57 13.13 4.17
CA GLU A 19 -13.97 13.45 3.88
C GLU A 19 -14.78 12.20 3.53
N GLN A 20 -14.20 11.28 2.77
CA GLN A 20 -14.81 10.01 2.40
C GLN A 20 -14.98 9.04 3.58
N LEU A 21 -14.24 9.21 4.67
CA LEU A 21 -14.43 8.44 5.91
C LEU A 21 -15.81 8.57 6.50
N LEU A 22 -16.58 9.58 6.10
CA LEU A 22 -17.95 9.78 6.51
C LEU A 22 -18.97 9.01 5.65
N ASP A 23 -18.52 8.41 4.55
CA ASP A 23 -19.37 7.60 3.66
C ASP A 23 -19.08 6.11 3.83
N ASP A 24 -19.97 5.38 4.47
CA ASP A 24 -19.87 3.96 4.77
C ASP A 24 -19.79 3.06 3.53
N LYS A 25 -19.96 3.60 2.34
CA LYS A 25 -20.00 2.84 1.09
C LYS A 25 -18.67 2.76 0.36
N HIS A 26 -17.65 3.48 0.81
CA HIS A 26 -16.36 3.56 0.12
C HIS A 26 -15.27 2.80 0.86
N ASN A 27 -14.34 2.24 0.08
CA ASN A 27 -13.14 1.62 0.62
C ASN A 27 -12.29 2.66 1.32
N ARG A 28 -11.75 2.30 2.47
CA ARG A 28 -11.06 3.20 3.41
C ARG A 28 -9.60 2.89 3.57
N TYR A 29 -9.11 1.89 2.82
CA TYR A 29 -7.72 1.48 2.91
C TYR A 29 -6.82 2.39 2.10
N LEU A 30 -5.76 2.84 2.76
CA LEU A 30 -4.58 3.37 2.11
C LEU A 30 -3.52 2.26 2.09
N VAL A 31 -2.97 1.99 0.92
CA VAL A 31 -1.94 0.96 0.73
C VAL A 31 -0.63 1.60 0.32
N PHE A 32 0.44 1.18 0.97
CA PHE A 32 1.81 1.57 0.65
C PHE A 32 2.57 0.37 0.12
N LEU A 33 3.33 0.55 -0.96
CA LEU A 33 4.17 -0.48 -1.57
C LEU A 33 5.64 -0.11 -1.53
N GLN A 34 6.48 -1.08 -1.21
CA GLN A 34 7.93 -0.94 -1.27
C GLN A 34 8.58 -2.22 -1.77
N GLU A 35 9.62 -2.09 -2.57
CA GLU A 35 10.40 -3.20 -3.12
C GLU A 35 11.84 -3.11 -2.63
N ASP A 36 12.40 -4.26 -2.25
CA ASP A 36 13.82 -4.40 -1.95
C ASP A 36 14.33 -5.70 -2.60
N GLY A 37 15.18 -5.54 -3.61
CA GLY A 37 15.68 -6.68 -4.37
C GLY A 37 14.58 -7.49 -5.02
N SER A 38 14.43 -8.73 -4.60
CA SER A 38 13.41 -9.66 -5.12
C SER A 38 12.17 -9.77 -4.23
N GLU A 39 12.03 -8.90 -3.24
CA GLU A 39 10.90 -8.91 -2.32
C GLU A 39 10.07 -7.64 -2.48
N LEU A 40 8.75 -7.79 -2.46
CA LEU A 40 7.78 -6.71 -2.55
C LEU A 40 6.87 -6.77 -1.34
N CYS A 41 6.75 -5.66 -0.62
CA CYS A 41 5.94 -5.54 0.59
C CYS A 41 4.81 -4.54 0.41
N LEU A 42 3.67 -4.89 0.96
CA LEU A 42 2.46 -4.09 1.01
C LEU A 42 2.12 -3.81 2.47
N ALA A 43 1.84 -2.56 2.80
CA ALA A 43 1.26 -2.18 4.08
C ALA A 43 -0.07 -1.48 3.83
N ALA A 44 -1.10 -1.86 4.56
CA ALA A 44 -2.45 -1.34 4.40
C ALA A 44 -3.00 -0.83 5.72
N ALA A 45 -3.58 0.36 5.73
CA ALA A 45 -4.23 0.92 6.90
C ALA A 45 -5.65 1.40 6.57
N ASP A 46 -6.58 1.06 7.44
CA ASP A 46 -7.92 1.64 7.47
C ASP A 46 -7.95 2.71 8.57
N ILE A 47 -8.01 3.97 8.16
CA ILE A 47 -7.96 5.10 9.09
C ILE A 47 -9.19 5.16 9.97
N SER A 48 -10.33 4.66 9.51
CA SER A 48 -11.58 4.69 10.28
C SER A 48 -11.60 3.71 11.45
N THR A 49 -10.99 2.54 11.27
CA THR A 49 -10.96 1.47 12.29
C THR A 49 -9.65 1.40 13.04
N GLY A 50 -8.58 1.96 12.48
CA GLY A 50 -7.22 1.80 13.01
C GLY A 50 -6.56 0.48 12.61
N GLU A 51 -7.20 -0.34 11.78
CA GLU A 51 -6.61 -1.58 11.29
C GLU A 51 -5.37 -1.29 10.46
N CYS A 52 -4.26 -1.96 10.77
CA CYS A 52 -3.03 -1.89 10.01
C CYS A 52 -2.48 -3.29 9.77
N GLN A 53 -2.27 -3.62 8.51
CA GLN A 53 -1.86 -4.96 8.08
C GLN A 53 -0.72 -4.87 7.08
N TRP A 54 0.04 -5.96 6.96
CA TRP A 54 1.09 -6.07 5.97
C TRP A 54 1.07 -7.42 5.27
N PHE A 55 1.66 -7.46 4.09
CA PHE A 55 1.89 -8.67 3.31
C PHE A 55 3.16 -8.50 2.51
N SER A 56 3.97 -9.55 2.41
CA SER A 56 5.15 -9.55 1.55
C SER A 56 5.20 -10.80 0.69
N ALA A 57 5.81 -10.68 -0.47
CA ALA A 57 6.03 -11.76 -1.39
C ALA A 57 7.39 -11.61 -2.07
N ALA A 58 8.08 -12.73 -2.29
CA ALA A 58 9.39 -12.76 -2.90
C ALA A 58 9.38 -13.61 -4.17
N GLY A 59 10.42 -13.43 -4.99
CA GLY A 59 10.63 -14.20 -6.21
C GLY A 59 9.82 -13.69 -7.40
N GLU A 60 9.74 -14.52 -8.43
CA GLU A 60 9.13 -14.15 -9.71
C GLU A 60 7.62 -13.89 -9.61
N GLU A 61 6.95 -14.51 -8.65
CA GLU A 61 5.50 -14.39 -8.46
C GLU A 61 5.10 -13.26 -7.50
N ARG A 62 6.06 -12.49 -7.00
CA ARG A 62 5.79 -11.43 -6.02
C ARG A 62 4.78 -10.40 -6.50
N LEU A 63 4.89 -10.00 -7.76
CA LEU A 63 3.98 -9.00 -8.32
C LEU A 63 2.55 -9.54 -8.38
N MET A 64 2.37 -10.77 -8.83
CA MET A 64 1.05 -11.39 -8.90
C MET A 64 0.44 -11.54 -7.50
N ALA A 65 1.21 -11.94 -6.51
CA ALA A 65 0.74 -12.05 -5.13
C ALA A 65 0.29 -10.70 -4.56
N ILE A 66 1.02 -9.63 -4.85
CA ILE A 66 0.63 -8.27 -4.45
C ILE A 66 -0.62 -7.80 -5.18
N GLN A 67 -0.74 -8.09 -6.48
CA GLN A 67 -1.94 -7.74 -7.25
C GLN A 67 -3.19 -8.46 -6.71
N GLU A 68 -3.07 -9.72 -6.30
CA GLU A 68 -4.15 -10.44 -5.62
C GLU A 68 -4.63 -9.71 -4.37
N GLN A 69 -3.69 -9.26 -3.54
CA GLN A 69 -4.02 -8.51 -2.32
C GLN A 69 -4.67 -7.17 -2.66
N LEU A 70 -4.13 -6.43 -3.60
CA LEU A 70 -4.68 -5.13 -4.02
C LEU A 70 -6.09 -5.27 -4.56
N PHE A 71 -6.35 -6.29 -5.37
CA PHE A 71 -7.68 -6.54 -5.89
C PHE A 71 -8.68 -6.86 -4.78
N ARG A 72 -8.26 -7.62 -3.78
CA ARG A 72 -9.11 -7.96 -2.63
C ARG A 72 -9.37 -6.77 -1.71
N ILE A 73 -8.33 -5.98 -1.41
CA ILE A 73 -8.43 -4.82 -0.52
C ILE A 73 -9.24 -3.71 -1.16
N GLN A 74 -9.17 -3.54 -2.48
CA GLN A 74 -9.83 -2.43 -3.20
C GLN A 74 -9.47 -1.08 -2.58
N PRO A 75 -8.19 -0.68 -2.58
CA PRO A 75 -7.75 0.51 -1.85
C PRO A 75 -8.34 1.80 -2.42
N ALA A 76 -8.59 2.77 -1.56
CA ALA A 76 -8.91 4.13 -1.97
C ALA A 76 -7.68 4.87 -2.51
N GLU A 77 -6.51 4.53 -1.99
CA GLU A 77 -5.24 5.10 -2.43
C GLU A 77 -4.13 4.04 -2.41
N LEU A 78 -3.32 4.04 -3.46
CA LEU A 78 -2.11 3.24 -3.57
C LEU A 78 -0.90 4.18 -3.71
N VAL A 79 0.01 4.10 -2.76
CA VAL A 79 1.24 4.88 -2.75
C VAL A 79 2.43 3.94 -2.91
N ALA A 80 3.29 4.20 -3.87
CA ALA A 80 4.50 3.43 -4.07
C ALA A 80 5.73 4.20 -3.60
N TYR A 81 6.62 3.53 -2.87
CA TYR A 81 7.97 4.07 -2.68
C TYR A 81 8.71 4.12 -4.01
N SER A 82 9.47 5.18 -4.24
CA SER A 82 10.15 5.37 -5.52
C SER A 82 11.11 4.21 -5.82
N GLY A 83 11.15 3.79 -7.08
CA GLY A 83 12.07 2.75 -7.55
C GLY A 83 11.47 1.35 -7.67
N ILE A 84 10.17 1.18 -7.50
CA ILE A 84 9.52 -0.11 -7.77
C ILE A 84 9.65 -0.45 -9.26
N VAL A 85 10.17 -1.63 -9.53
CA VAL A 85 10.29 -2.16 -10.90
C VAL A 85 8.90 -2.40 -11.50
N ASN A 86 8.70 -2.01 -12.74
CA ASN A 86 7.43 -2.11 -13.45
C ASN A 86 6.27 -1.30 -12.80
N TRP A 87 6.60 -0.24 -12.08
CA TRP A 87 5.59 0.59 -11.41
C TRP A 87 4.52 1.11 -12.37
N GLU A 88 4.90 1.55 -13.56
CA GLU A 88 3.94 2.08 -14.54
C GLU A 88 2.90 1.04 -14.95
N ASN A 89 3.32 -0.22 -15.14
CA ASN A 89 2.42 -1.32 -15.46
C ASN A 89 1.48 -1.64 -14.28
N LEU A 90 2.01 -1.64 -13.08
CA LEU A 90 1.20 -1.86 -11.88
C LEU A 90 0.19 -0.73 -11.68
N ALA A 91 0.61 0.51 -11.86
CA ALA A 91 -0.27 1.69 -11.76
C ALA A 91 -1.39 1.64 -12.81
N ALA A 92 -1.07 1.27 -14.05
CA ALA A 92 -2.07 1.11 -15.10
C ALA A 92 -3.04 -0.03 -14.78
N TRP A 93 -2.53 -1.14 -14.26
CA TRP A 93 -3.34 -2.28 -13.83
C TRP A 93 -4.33 -1.89 -12.73
N ILE A 94 -3.87 -1.22 -11.67
CA ILE A 94 -4.75 -0.83 -10.55
C ILE A 94 -5.83 0.15 -11.02
N LYS A 95 -5.50 1.09 -11.88
CA LYS A 95 -6.47 2.03 -12.46
C LYS A 95 -7.55 1.32 -13.27
N SER A 96 -7.19 0.22 -13.94
CA SER A 96 -8.12 -0.62 -14.68
C SER A 96 -9.03 -1.46 -13.76
N LYS A 97 -8.49 -2.00 -12.68
CA LYS A 97 -9.20 -2.93 -11.78
C LYS A 97 -9.91 -2.25 -10.63
N VAL A 98 -9.39 -1.13 -10.17
CA VAL A 98 -9.95 -0.31 -9.10
C VAL A 98 -9.96 1.15 -9.58
N PRO A 99 -10.91 1.53 -10.44
CA PRO A 99 -10.88 2.84 -11.12
C PRO A 99 -10.89 4.04 -10.18
N GLU A 100 -11.45 3.88 -8.98
CA GLU A 100 -11.53 4.94 -7.99
C GLU A 100 -10.27 5.07 -7.14
N CYS A 101 -9.30 4.15 -7.28
CA CYS A 101 -8.06 4.20 -6.53
C CYS A 101 -7.16 5.33 -7.02
N ALA A 102 -6.82 6.24 -6.12
CA ALA A 102 -5.81 7.24 -6.38
C ALA A 102 -4.41 6.60 -6.31
N VAL A 103 -3.53 6.99 -7.21
CA VAL A 103 -2.19 6.40 -7.32
C VAL A 103 -1.14 7.49 -7.25
N SER A 104 -0.13 7.33 -6.39
CA SER A 104 0.96 8.28 -6.23
C SER A 104 2.28 7.60 -5.91
N VAL A 105 3.37 8.34 -6.06
CA VAL A 105 4.72 7.89 -5.72
C VAL A 105 5.23 8.74 -4.55
N TYR A 106 5.78 8.08 -3.56
CA TYR A 106 6.39 8.69 -2.40
C TYR A 106 7.92 8.60 -2.49
N GLN A 107 8.57 9.67 -2.11
CA GLN A 107 10.00 9.72 -1.94
C GLN A 107 10.30 10.27 -0.55
N GLU A 108 11.15 9.57 0.19
CA GLU A 108 11.50 9.94 1.55
C GLU A 108 12.29 11.25 1.59
N GLU A 109 11.97 12.10 2.56
CA GLU A 109 12.79 13.25 2.92
C GLU A 109 13.85 12.85 3.94
N GLU A 110 15.04 13.40 3.77
CA GLU A 110 16.12 13.21 4.75
C GLU A 110 15.71 13.76 6.13
N GLY A 111 15.91 12.95 7.17
CA GLY A 111 15.56 13.35 8.53
C GLY A 111 14.08 13.22 8.85
N ALA A 112 13.32 12.47 8.07
CA ALA A 112 11.89 12.24 8.35
C ALA A 112 11.69 11.61 9.74
N PRO A 113 10.63 12.02 10.46
CA PRO A 113 10.32 11.45 11.78
C PRO A 113 10.03 9.96 11.71
N GLN A 114 10.29 9.25 12.82
CA GLN A 114 9.98 7.84 12.96
C GLN A 114 8.73 7.66 13.83
N TYR A 115 7.80 6.85 13.37
CA TYR A 115 6.49 6.67 14.00
C TYR A 115 6.20 5.23 14.41
N PHE A 116 6.96 4.24 13.91
CA PHE A 116 6.65 2.83 14.12
C PHE A 116 6.52 2.46 15.60
N ALA A 117 7.55 2.75 16.41
CA ALA A 117 7.53 2.48 17.85
C ALA A 117 6.44 3.25 18.60
N GLN A 118 6.14 4.48 18.17
CA GLN A 118 5.07 5.28 18.74
C GLN A 118 3.69 4.63 18.55
N HIS A 119 3.44 4.01 17.41
CA HIS A 119 2.17 3.36 17.11
C HIS A 119 2.08 1.95 17.72
N PHE A 120 3.16 1.18 17.67
CA PHE A 120 3.12 -0.25 18.01
C PHE A 120 3.88 -0.64 19.28
N GLY A 121 4.48 0.33 19.97
CA GLY A 121 5.15 0.14 21.25
C GLY A 121 6.60 -0.34 21.17
N SER A 122 7.06 -0.82 20.03
CA SER A 122 8.46 -1.19 19.81
C SER A 122 8.79 -1.19 18.32
N ASP A 123 10.08 -1.14 17.99
CA ASP A 123 10.59 -1.32 16.62
C ASP A 123 10.95 -2.79 16.32
N ASP A 124 10.56 -3.71 17.18
CA ASP A 124 10.95 -5.11 17.11
C ASP A 124 10.12 -5.87 16.07
N VAL A 125 10.48 -5.69 14.80
CA VAL A 125 9.98 -6.47 13.67
C VAL A 125 11.17 -7.14 13.00
N ALA A 126 11.12 -8.44 12.86
CA ALA A 126 12.23 -9.25 12.35
C ALA A 126 12.57 -8.95 10.87
N ASP A 127 11.62 -8.44 10.11
CA ASP A 127 11.79 -8.14 8.68
C ASP A 127 11.94 -6.64 8.45
N THR A 128 13.11 -6.23 7.99
CA THR A 128 13.45 -4.83 7.74
C THR A 128 12.56 -4.20 6.66
N LEU A 129 12.25 -4.93 5.61
CA LEU A 129 11.39 -4.42 4.54
C LEU A 129 9.97 -4.16 5.05
N VAL A 130 9.43 -5.04 5.88
CA VAL A 130 8.12 -4.85 6.53
C VAL A 130 8.16 -3.61 7.42
N HIS A 131 9.16 -3.49 8.28
CA HIS A 131 9.32 -2.33 9.15
C HIS A 131 9.36 -1.02 8.33
N ASP A 132 10.19 -0.96 7.31
CA ASP A 132 10.36 0.23 6.49
C ASP A 132 9.10 0.58 5.71
N THR A 133 8.41 -0.43 5.16
CA THR A 133 7.17 -0.21 4.42
C THR A 133 6.08 0.38 5.32
N VAL A 134 5.92 -0.17 6.52
CA VAL A 134 4.96 0.32 7.52
C VAL A 134 5.36 1.71 8.02
N GLU A 135 6.64 1.95 8.28
CA GLU A 135 7.13 3.27 8.67
C GLU A 135 6.81 4.33 7.61
N HIS A 136 7.04 4.03 6.34
CA HIS A 136 6.71 4.95 5.25
C HIS A 136 5.21 5.19 5.13
N LEU A 137 4.39 4.15 5.32
CA LEU A 137 2.94 4.30 5.40
C LEU A 137 2.53 5.28 6.51
N LEU A 138 3.09 5.12 7.70
CA LEU A 138 2.78 5.98 8.85
C LEU A 138 3.23 7.43 8.59
N ARG A 139 4.42 7.63 8.04
CA ARG A 139 4.90 8.96 7.65
C ARG A 139 3.97 9.64 6.66
N TYR A 140 3.56 8.90 5.66
CA TYR A 140 2.60 9.40 4.67
C TYR A 140 1.27 9.80 5.32
N LEU A 141 0.75 8.97 6.21
CA LEU A 141 -0.48 9.26 6.94
C LEU A 141 -0.34 10.49 7.83
N HIS A 142 0.75 10.63 8.57
CA HIS A 142 0.99 11.78 9.45
C HIS A 142 1.12 13.11 8.69
N VAL A 143 1.55 13.05 7.45
CA VAL A 143 1.65 14.24 6.59
C VAL A 143 0.31 14.58 5.93
N THR A 144 -0.43 13.57 5.49
CA THR A 144 -1.65 13.77 4.68
C THR A 144 -2.93 13.84 5.48
N VAL A 145 -2.99 13.13 6.59
CA VAL A 145 -4.20 13.06 7.44
C VAL A 145 -4.03 14.01 8.63
N LYS A 146 -4.85 15.03 8.66
CA LYS A 146 -4.86 16.00 9.77
C LYS A 146 -5.84 15.55 10.87
N ALA A 147 -5.62 14.36 11.39
CA ALA A 147 -6.43 13.76 12.44
C ALA A 147 -5.54 13.00 13.41
N ASP A 148 -6.06 12.66 14.58
CA ASP A 148 -5.39 11.78 15.51
C ASP A 148 -5.31 10.36 14.93
N LEU A 149 -4.11 9.82 14.86
CA LEU A 149 -3.83 8.47 14.35
C LEU A 149 -3.48 7.47 15.47
N SER A 150 -3.68 7.83 16.72
CA SER A 150 -3.33 6.99 17.88
C SER A 150 -4.11 5.68 17.95
N HIS A 151 -5.26 5.59 17.28
CA HIS A 151 -6.04 4.36 17.18
C HIS A 151 -5.40 3.31 16.25
N ILE A 152 -4.43 3.69 15.42
CA ILE A 152 -3.56 2.75 14.71
C ILE A 152 -2.50 2.28 15.70
N ASN A 153 -2.76 1.18 16.39
CA ASN A 153 -1.95 0.71 17.51
C ASN A 153 -1.67 -0.79 17.48
N SER A 154 -2.09 -1.49 16.43
CA SER A 154 -1.80 -2.90 16.23
C SER A 154 -1.46 -3.17 14.77
N LEU A 155 -0.51 -4.08 14.56
CA LEU A 155 -0.03 -4.48 13.24
C LEU A 155 -0.18 -5.99 13.11
N SER A 156 -0.83 -6.44 12.04
CA SER A 156 -1.01 -7.86 11.78
C SER A 156 -0.61 -8.22 10.34
N ARG A 157 -0.22 -9.48 10.15
CA ARG A 157 0.07 -10.03 8.83
C ARG A 157 -1.22 -10.47 8.15
N ILE A 158 -1.36 -10.17 6.86
CA ILE A 158 -2.45 -10.71 6.06
C ILE A 158 -2.21 -12.19 5.81
N ALA A 159 -3.16 -13.04 6.16
CA ALA A 159 -3.04 -14.49 6.02
C ALA A 159 -3.21 -14.94 4.56
N LYS A 160 -2.37 -15.88 4.12
CA LYS A 160 -2.44 -16.44 2.76
C LYS A 160 -3.74 -17.17 2.46
N GLU A 161 -4.32 -17.79 3.47
CA GLU A 161 -5.57 -18.56 3.31
C GLU A 161 -6.77 -17.69 2.91
N GLN A 162 -6.69 -16.39 3.07
CA GLN A 162 -7.75 -15.48 2.62
C GLN A 162 -7.92 -15.43 1.10
N PHE A 163 -6.97 -15.98 0.33
CA PHE A 163 -7.10 -16.12 -1.12
C PHE A 163 -8.15 -17.13 -1.58
N MET A 164 -8.49 -18.11 -0.76
CA MET A 164 -9.32 -19.24 -1.17
C MET A 164 -10.80 -18.90 -1.35
N ASN A 165 -11.23 -17.70 -1.01
CA ASN A 165 -12.61 -17.23 -1.07
C ASN A 165 -12.87 -16.20 -2.19
N LEU A 166 -12.01 -16.18 -3.22
CA LEU A 166 -12.22 -15.32 -4.37
C LEU A 166 -13.41 -15.79 -5.21
N ASP A 167 -14.28 -14.86 -5.60
CA ASP A 167 -15.37 -15.16 -6.50
C ASP A 167 -14.87 -15.41 -7.95
N ALA A 168 -15.79 -15.84 -8.84
CA ALA A 168 -15.43 -16.15 -10.23
C ALA A 168 -14.87 -14.94 -10.98
N THR A 169 -15.28 -13.73 -10.64
CA THR A 169 -14.78 -12.49 -11.22
C THR A 169 -13.34 -12.22 -10.80
N ALA A 170 -13.03 -12.43 -9.53
CA ALA A 170 -11.67 -12.29 -9.01
C ALA A 170 -10.71 -13.30 -9.66
N VAL A 171 -11.12 -14.56 -9.80
CA VAL A 171 -10.34 -15.61 -10.48
C VAL A 171 -10.06 -15.21 -11.93
N ARG A 172 -11.04 -14.71 -12.66
CA ARG A 172 -10.88 -14.24 -14.04
C ARG A 172 -9.86 -13.10 -14.13
N ASN A 173 -9.90 -12.15 -13.21
CA ASN A 173 -8.95 -11.03 -13.15
C ASN A 173 -7.53 -11.51 -12.85
N LEU A 174 -7.36 -12.52 -12.01
CA LEU A 174 -6.06 -13.15 -11.73
C LEU A 174 -5.48 -13.86 -12.96
N GLU A 175 -6.31 -14.52 -13.76
CA GLU A 175 -5.89 -15.13 -15.02
C GLU A 175 -5.37 -14.08 -16.01
N LEU A 176 -6.04 -12.92 -16.11
CA LEU A 176 -5.58 -11.81 -16.94
C LEU A 176 -4.22 -11.26 -16.48
N ILE A 177 -3.99 -11.18 -15.18
CA ILE A 177 -2.70 -10.79 -14.58
C ILE A 177 -1.60 -11.78 -15.00
N LYS A 178 -1.89 -13.08 -14.91
CA LYS A 178 -0.95 -14.12 -15.31
C LYS A 178 -0.57 -14.00 -16.79
N ASN A 179 -1.54 -13.81 -17.65
CA ASN A 179 -1.31 -13.63 -19.08
C ASN A 179 -0.44 -12.40 -19.38
N MET A 180 -0.67 -11.30 -18.69
CA MET A 180 0.16 -10.10 -18.81
C MET A 180 1.60 -10.34 -18.36
N ARG A 181 1.81 -11.12 -17.31
CA ARG A 181 3.14 -11.47 -16.81
C ARG A 181 3.92 -12.32 -17.79
N ASP A 182 3.27 -13.31 -18.37
CA ASP A 182 3.90 -14.26 -19.29
C ASP A 182 4.17 -13.67 -20.69
N GLY A 183 3.84 -12.41 -20.89
CA GLY A 183 4.06 -11.71 -22.16
C GLY A 183 3.26 -12.31 -23.33
N SER A 184 2.25 -13.10 -23.04
CA SER A 184 1.35 -13.62 -24.05
C SER A 184 0.55 -12.45 -24.66
N LYS A 185 0.75 -12.28 -25.93
CA LYS A 185 0.06 -11.28 -26.73
C LYS A 185 -1.41 -11.65 -26.93
#